data_8e03852bb440e5bbee9d7ab651696c06
#
_entry.id   8e03852bb440e5bbee9d7ab651696c06
#
_cell.length_a   1.000
_cell.length_b   1.000
_cell.length_c   1.000
_cell.angle_alpha   90.00
_cell.angle_beta   90.00
_cell.angle_gamma   90.00
#
_symmetry.space_group_name_H-M   'P 1'
#
loop_
_entity.id
_entity.type
_entity.pdbx_description
1 polymer ?
#
loop_
_entity_poly.entity_id
_entity_poly.type
_entity_poly.pdbx_seq_one_letter_code
_entity_poly.pdbx_strand_id
1 'polypeptide(L)'
;VHMVISNRSSGTLGYWIFPESGLFEYFLENPTNAFTEDIIHYHLEANMDVYGVCMGFVNGRLSAALTEEEGPTVQMWDLTSKKIVGTINVISDEEDAPKTGNEAEGCVFDDENNHLLISREGSRGYLKAYESDTLEMIEVVDSRDGNIVGDPEGVAVYKTSDIDGYIILSSQ
;
A
#
# COMPACT_ATOMS: atom_id res chain seq x y z
N VAL A 1 -3.13 -18.30 -2.99
CA VAL A 1 -3.60 -16.90 -2.89
C VAL A 1 -2.95 -16.25 -1.67
N HIS A 2 -2.56 -14.99 -1.79
CA HIS A 2 -1.95 -14.21 -0.72
C HIS A 2 -2.89 -13.09 -0.29
N MET A 3 -2.90 -12.77 0.99
CA MET A 3 -3.69 -11.68 1.57
C MET A 3 -2.84 -10.97 2.62
N VAL A 4 -2.90 -9.65 2.61
CA VAL A 4 -2.32 -8.81 3.65
C VAL A 4 -3.39 -7.94 4.28
N ILE A 5 -3.29 -7.70 5.57
CA ILE A 5 -4.19 -6.83 6.31
C ILE A 5 -3.36 -6.01 7.30
N SER A 6 -3.50 -4.71 7.27
CA SER A 6 -2.97 -3.83 8.32
C SER A 6 -3.82 -3.95 9.59
N ASN A 7 -3.18 -4.01 10.73
CA ASN A 7 -3.86 -3.97 12.02
C ASN A 7 -3.48 -2.69 12.77
N ARG A 8 -4.31 -1.68 12.60
CA ARG A 8 -4.16 -0.33 13.15
C ARG A 8 -3.95 -0.34 14.68
N SER A 9 -4.68 -1.20 15.39
CA SER A 9 -4.63 -1.24 16.86
C SER A 9 -3.36 -1.86 17.44
N SER A 10 -2.63 -2.65 16.67
CA SER A 10 -1.44 -3.37 17.15
C SER A 10 -0.15 -2.99 16.43
N GLY A 11 -0.20 -2.14 15.41
CA GLY A 11 0.97 -1.80 14.61
C GLY A 11 1.56 -3.01 13.88
N THR A 12 0.71 -3.96 13.46
CA THR A 12 1.16 -5.20 12.82
C THR A 12 0.57 -5.37 11.42
N LEU A 13 1.31 -6.09 10.59
CA LEU A 13 0.84 -6.62 9.32
C LEU A 13 0.50 -8.10 9.49
N GLY A 14 -0.74 -8.46 9.24
CA GLY A 14 -1.14 -9.85 9.07
C GLY A 14 -0.88 -10.28 7.62
N TYR A 15 -0.21 -11.41 7.45
CA TYR A 15 0.05 -11.99 6.15
C TYR A 15 -0.40 -13.44 6.12
N TRP A 16 -1.31 -13.77 5.18
CA TRP A 16 -1.90 -15.09 5.01
C TRP A 16 -1.58 -15.67 3.65
N ILE A 17 -1.31 -16.98 3.63
CA ILE A 17 -1.14 -17.76 2.43
C ILE A 17 -2.24 -18.83 2.43
N PHE A 18 -3.11 -18.78 1.44
CA PHE A 18 -4.21 -19.71 1.25
C PHE A 18 -3.85 -20.80 0.24
N PRO A 19 -4.50 -21.96 0.28
CA PRO A 19 -4.34 -23.02 -0.73
C PRO A 19 -4.60 -22.53 -2.16
N GLU A 20 -4.11 -23.28 -3.14
CA GLU A 20 -4.25 -22.96 -4.57
C GLU A 20 -5.70 -22.98 -5.06
N SER A 21 -6.61 -23.70 -4.40
CA SER A 21 -8.05 -23.70 -4.69
C SER A 21 -8.70 -22.31 -4.64
N GLY A 22 -7.97 -21.33 -4.08
CA GLY A 22 -8.41 -19.94 -4.01
C GLY A 22 -9.18 -19.61 -2.75
N LEU A 23 -9.20 -18.29 -2.47
CA LEU A 23 -9.79 -17.75 -1.25
C LEU A 23 -11.31 -17.99 -1.19
N PHE A 24 -12.00 -17.81 -2.32
CA PHE A 24 -13.44 -17.89 -2.38
C PHE A 24 -13.95 -19.33 -2.19
N GLU A 25 -13.35 -20.30 -2.87
CA GLU A 25 -13.68 -21.72 -2.73
C GLU A 25 -13.39 -22.21 -1.33
N TYR A 26 -12.25 -21.78 -0.75
CA TYR A 26 -11.89 -22.12 0.62
C TYR A 26 -12.98 -21.69 1.63
N PHE A 27 -13.49 -20.46 1.55
CA PHE A 27 -14.54 -19.98 2.45
C PHE A 27 -15.91 -20.63 2.19
N LEU A 28 -16.21 -21.02 0.96
CA LEU A 28 -17.43 -21.77 0.66
C LEU A 28 -17.42 -23.16 1.27
N GLU A 29 -16.27 -23.81 1.27
CA GLU A 29 -16.11 -25.16 1.84
C GLU A 29 -16.00 -25.16 3.37
N ASN A 30 -15.51 -24.05 3.96
CA ASN A 30 -15.24 -23.90 5.39
C ASN A 30 -15.98 -22.71 6.02
N PRO A 31 -17.32 -22.62 5.92
CA PRO A 31 -18.07 -21.42 6.32
C PRO A 31 -18.02 -21.09 7.82
N THR A 32 -17.66 -22.05 8.67
CA THR A 32 -17.65 -21.89 10.14
C THR A 32 -16.25 -21.90 10.75
N ASN A 33 -15.24 -22.36 10.02
CA ASN A 33 -13.85 -22.43 10.46
C ASN A 33 -12.99 -21.64 9.48
N ALA A 34 -12.96 -20.34 9.63
CA ALA A 34 -12.24 -19.44 8.71
C ALA A 34 -10.74 -19.71 8.62
N PHE A 35 -10.15 -20.42 9.60
CA PHE A 35 -8.71 -20.70 9.62
C PHE A 35 -8.47 -22.15 9.99
N THR A 36 -8.08 -22.96 9.03
CA THR A 36 -7.65 -24.35 9.23
C THR A 36 -6.11 -24.41 9.25
N GLU A 37 -5.56 -25.56 9.59
CA GLU A 37 -4.12 -25.83 9.60
C GLU A 37 -3.45 -25.65 8.22
N ASP A 38 -4.24 -25.60 7.14
CA ASP A 38 -3.74 -25.39 5.77
C ASP A 38 -3.47 -23.92 5.44
N ILE A 39 -3.89 -22.96 6.29
CA ILE A 39 -3.60 -21.55 6.13
C ILE A 39 -2.36 -21.17 6.93
N ILE A 40 -1.33 -20.75 6.21
CA ILE A 40 -0.13 -20.21 6.84
C ILE A 40 -0.40 -18.75 7.18
N HIS A 41 -0.17 -18.38 8.43
CA HIS A 41 -0.36 -17.01 8.91
C HIS A 41 0.88 -16.49 9.63
N TYR A 42 1.24 -15.24 9.32
CA TYR A 42 2.34 -14.52 9.95
C TYR A 42 1.83 -13.20 10.54
N HIS A 43 2.30 -12.86 11.71
CA HIS A 43 2.24 -11.51 12.27
C HIS A 43 3.59 -10.85 12.12
N LEU A 44 3.64 -9.71 11.44
CA LEU A 44 4.86 -8.96 11.18
C LEU A 44 4.75 -7.61 11.91
N GLU A 45 5.74 -7.33 12.78
CA GLU A 45 5.79 -6.10 13.58
C GLU A 45 6.29 -4.94 12.72
N ALA A 46 5.44 -3.95 12.47
CA ALA A 46 5.79 -2.78 11.68
C ALA A 46 6.61 -1.75 12.47
N ASN A 47 6.52 -1.75 13.80
CA ASN A 47 7.10 -0.74 14.69
C ASN A 47 6.66 0.70 14.35
N MET A 48 5.47 0.85 13.82
CA MET A 48 4.76 2.10 13.58
C MET A 48 3.26 1.82 13.66
N ASP A 49 2.47 2.83 13.87
CA ASP A 49 1.02 2.73 13.72
C ASP A 49 0.69 2.63 12.23
N VAL A 50 0.02 1.54 11.83
CA VAL A 50 -0.26 1.26 10.42
C VAL A 50 -1.66 1.70 10.03
N TYR A 51 -1.80 2.31 8.85
CA TYR A 51 -3.07 2.74 8.28
C TYR A 51 -3.42 1.91 7.05
N GLY A 52 -2.93 2.27 5.89
CA GLY A 52 -3.17 1.58 4.63
C GLY A 52 -2.19 0.44 4.36
N VAL A 53 -2.59 -0.46 3.49
CA VAL A 53 -1.74 -1.53 2.98
C VAL A 53 -2.07 -1.84 1.53
N CYS A 54 -1.04 -2.05 0.73
CA CYS A 54 -1.17 -2.61 -0.61
C CYS A 54 -0.12 -3.69 -0.86
N MET A 55 -0.35 -4.51 -1.87
CA MET A 55 0.51 -5.64 -2.20
C MET A 55 0.74 -5.69 -3.71
N GLY A 56 1.96 -6.00 -4.12
CA GLY A 56 2.38 -6.13 -5.50
C GLY A 56 3.71 -6.87 -5.63
N PHE A 57 4.30 -6.82 -6.81
CA PHE A 57 5.57 -7.45 -7.08
C PHE A 57 6.66 -6.41 -7.31
N VAL A 58 7.79 -6.58 -6.61
CA VAL A 58 9.00 -5.78 -6.78
C VAL A 58 10.14 -6.72 -7.16
N ASN A 59 10.70 -6.54 -8.36
CA ASN A 59 11.73 -7.43 -8.89
C ASN A 59 11.34 -8.92 -8.84
N GLY A 60 10.09 -9.24 -9.13
CA GLY A 60 9.53 -10.59 -9.10
C GLY A 60 9.32 -11.17 -7.70
N ARG A 61 9.46 -10.36 -6.63
CA ARG A 61 9.20 -10.75 -5.25
C ARG A 61 7.90 -10.15 -4.76
N LEU A 62 7.10 -10.96 -4.11
CA LEU A 62 5.88 -10.48 -3.48
C LEU A 62 6.22 -9.51 -2.34
N SER A 63 5.69 -8.31 -2.44
CA SER A 63 5.98 -7.20 -1.55
C SER A 63 4.69 -6.55 -1.03
N ALA A 64 4.78 -5.86 0.09
CA ALA A 64 3.71 -5.03 0.62
C ALA A 64 4.25 -3.65 1.00
N ALA A 65 3.45 -2.63 0.77
CA ALA A 65 3.70 -1.30 1.30
C ALA A 65 2.66 -1.01 2.40
N LEU A 66 3.14 -0.47 3.53
CA LEU A 66 2.32 -0.06 4.66
C LEU A 66 2.47 1.43 4.89
N THR A 67 1.37 2.15 4.96
CA THR A 67 1.36 3.58 5.31
C THR A 67 1.22 3.76 6.82
N GLU A 68 1.83 4.83 7.32
CA GLU A 68 1.82 5.22 8.73
C GLU A 68 0.59 6.07 9.05
N GLU A 69 -0.13 5.72 10.11
CA GLU A 69 -1.21 6.53 10.65
C GLU A 69 -0.66 7.81 11.27
N GLU A 70 -1.28 8.94 10.96
CA GLU A 70 -0.88 10.27 11.41
C GLU A 70 0.59 10.62 11.06
N GLY A 71 1.19 9.92 10.08
CA GLY A 71 2.60 10.08 9.75
C GLY A 71 2.93 9.95 8.27
N PRO A 72 4.11 10.45 7.86
CA PRO A 72 4.52 10.49 6.47
C PRO A 72 5.26 9.23 6.00
N THR A 73 5.38 8.21 6.83
CA THR A 73 6.23 7.05 6.54
C THR A 73 5.47 5.98 5.77
N VAL A 74 6.12 5.41 4.77
CA VAL A 74 5.67 4.18 4.11
C VAL A 74 6.77 3.14 4.22
N GLN A 75 6.46 1.98 4.82
CA GLN A 75 7.38 0.85 4.91
C GLN A 75 7.16 -0.11 3.75
N MET A 76 8.24 -0.48 3.09
CA MET A 76 8.26 -1.53 2.07
C MET A 76 8.73 -2.85 2.67
N TRP A 77 7.93 -3.89 2.50
CA TRP A 77 8.19 -5.23 2.99
C TRP A 77 8.41 -6.23 1.86
N ASP A 78 9.43 -7.04 1.96
CA ASP A 78 9.55 -8.30 1.20
C ASP A 78 8.82 -9.40 1.99
N LEU A 79 7.70 -9.88 1.48
CA LEU A 79 6.87 -10.87 2.15
C LEU A 79 7.49 -12.28 2.14
N THR A 80 8.43 -12.55 1.23
CA THR A 80 9.17 -13.82 1.20
C THR A 80 10.14 -13.91 2.37
N SER A 81 10.95 -12.87 2.56
CA SER A 81 11.89 -12.80 3.68
C SER A 81 11.24 -12.29 4.98
N LYS A 82 10.04 -11.70 4.90
CA LYS A 82 9.30 -11.11 6.03
C LYS A 82 10.07 -9.98 6.71
N LYS A 83 10.71 -9.14 5.90
CA LYS A 83 11.55 -8.03 6.39
C LYS A 83 11.18 -6.74 5.70
N ILE A 84 11.36 -5.63 6.45
CA ILE A 84 11.39 -4.30 5.87
C ILE A 84 12.62 -4.20 4.99
N VAL A 85 12.42 -3.80 3.73
CA VAL A 85 13.48 -3.64 2.73
C VAL A 85 13.76 -2.18 2.38
N GLY A 86 12.88 -1.28 2.82
CA GLY A 86 13.06 0.15 2.64
C GLY A 86 11.93 0.96 3.26
N THR A 87 12.09 2.27 3.24
CA THR A 87 11.09 3.23 3.70
C THR A 87 11.06 4.44 2.78
N ILE A 88 9.88 5.00 2.59
CA ILE A 88 9.65 6.28 1.91
C ILE A 88 9.17 7.26 2.98
N ASN A 89 9.64 8.50 2.91
CA ASN A 89 9.02 9.63 3.59
C ASN A 89 8.35 10.49 2.51
N VAL A 90 7.01 10.50 2.49
CA VAL A 90 6.25 11.17 1.41
C VAL A 90 6.36 12.69 1.39
N ILE A 91 7.05 13.29 2.38
CA ILE A 91 7.29 14.75 2.48
C ILE A 91 8.77 15.13 2.43
N SER A 92 9.69 14.17 2.23
CA SER A 92 11.14 14.40 2.36
C SER A 92 11.72 15.45 1.42
N ASP A 93 11.05 15.73 0.32
CA ASP A 93 11.43 16.65 -0.74
C ASP A 93 10.68 18.01 -0.66
N GLU A 94 9.95 18.25 0.42
CA GLU A 94 9.17 19.47 0.63
C GLU A 94 9.79 20.32 1.76
N GLU A 95 10.55 21.36 1.42
CA GLU A 95 11.21 22.22 2.40
C GLU A 95 10.27 22.92 3.39
N ASP A 96 9.02 23.17 2.97
CA ASP A 96 8.00 23.89 3.75
C ASP A 96 6.75 23.05 4.04
N ALA A 97 6.91 21.74 4.18
CA ALA A 97 5.77 20.88 4.49
C ALA A 97 5.11 21.28 5.84
N PRO A 98 3.78 21.45 5.88
CA PRO A 98 3.11 21.74 7.13
C PRO A 98 3.35 20.60 8.12
N LYS A 99 3.32 20.90 9.42
CA LYS A 99 3.56 19.92 10.47
C LYS A 99 2.36 19.00 10.75
N THR A 100 1.22 19.26 10.12
CA THR A 100 -0.04 18.53 10.28
C THR A 100 -0.64 18.25 8.92
N GLY A 101 -1.37 17.14 8.78
CA GLY A 101 -2.00 16.74 7.53
C GLY A 101 -0.98 16.28 6.47
N ASN A 102 0.04 15.53 6.88
CA ASN A 102 1.05 14.96 6.00
C ASN A 102 1.04 13.42 6.12
N GLU A 103 -0.14 12.86 6.18
CA GLU A 103 -0.33 11.45 6.38
C GLU A 103 -0.25 10.70 5.06
N ALA A 104 0.46 9.58 5.07
CA ALA A 104 0.45 8.64 3.97
C ALA A 104 -0.80 7.75 4.09
N GLU A 105 -1.73 7.89 3.17
CA GLU A 105 -3.04 7.24 3.22
C GLU A 105 -3.06 5.89 2.50
N GLY A 106 -3.58 5.85 1.32
CA GLY A 106 -3.66 4.64 0.50
C GLY A 106 -2.45 4.41 -0.38
N CYS A 107 -2.27 3.19 -0.83
CA CYS A 107 -1.27 2.86 -1.83
C CYS A 107 -1.75 1.81 -2.82
N VAL A 108 -1.10 1.74 -3.98
CA VAL A 108 -1.30 0.69 -4.96
C VAL A 108 -0.02 0.47 -5.78
N PHE A 109 0.27 -0.79 -6.07
CA PHE A 109 1.31 -1.15 -7.03
C PHE A 109 0.77 -1.16 -8.45
N ASP A 110 1.52 -0.59 -9.37
CA ASP A 110 1.43 -0.82 -10.80
C ASP A 110 2.61 -1.71 -11.20
N ASP A 111 2.41 -3.02 -11.06
CA ASP A 111 3.47 -4.03 -11.22
C ASP A 111 4.07 -4.03 -12.63
N GLU A 112 3.27 -3.69 -13.66
CA GLU A 112 3.73 -3.68 -15.05
C GLU A 112 4.70 -2.55 -15.34
N ASN A 113 4.51 -1.41 -14.67
CA ASN A 113 5.37 -0.23 -14.83
C ASN A 113 6.39 -0.08 -13.69
N ASN A 114 6.41 -1.01 -12.74
CA ASN A 114 7.29 -0.97 -11.57
C ASN A 114 7.08 0.28 -10.71
N HIS A 115 5.83 0.76 -10.60
CA HIS A 115 5.47 1.94 -9.84
C HIS A 115 4.72 1.59 -8.56
N LEU A 116 4.95 2.40 -7.53
CA LEU A 116 4.15 2.48 -6.32
C LEU A 116 3.50 3.86 -6.26
N LEU A 117 2.17 3.88 -6.31
CA LEU A 117 1.39 5.10 -6.14
C LEU A 117 0.97 5.22 -4.68
N ILE A 118 1.16 6.40 -4.10
CA ILE A 118 0.80 6.69 -2.70
C ILE A 118 -0.04 7.95 -2.68
N SER A 119 -1.24 7.84 -2.10
CA SER A 119 -2.07 8.99 -1.75
C SER A 119 -1.63 9.55 -0.40
N ARG A 120 -1.77 10.86 -0.24
CA ARG A 120 -1.39 11.51 1.01
C ARG A 120 -2.27 12.74 1.27
N GLU A 121 -2.59 13.00 2.51
CA GLU A 121 -3.11 14.28 2.95
C GLU A 121 -2.00 15.34 2.94
N GLY A 122 -2.35 16.58 2.70
CA GLY A 122 -1.40 17.67 2.81
C GLY A 122 -1.58 18.77 1.77
N SER A 123 -0.70 19.77 1.82
CA SER A 123 -0.78 20.95 0.96
C SER A 123 -0.14 20.78 -0.41
N ARG A 124 0.72 19.78 -0.58
CA ARG A 124 1.45 19.52 -1.82
C ARG A 124 1.51 18.02 -2.10
N GLY A 125 1.19 17.62 -3.33
CA GLY A 125 1.33 16.24 -3.79
C GLY A 125 0.34 15.27 -3.16
N TYR A 126 -0.92 15.40 -3.51
CA TYR A 126 -1.97 14.48 -3.06
C TYR A 126 -1.79 13.05 -3.57
N LEU A 127 -1.18 12.88 -4.73
CA LEU A 127 -0.85 11.60 -5.30
C LEU A 127 0.57 11.65 -5.86
N LYS A 128 1.42 10.79 -5.36
CA LYS A 128 2.82 10.67 -5.78
C LYS A 128 3.11 9.30 -6.34
N ALA A 129 3.99 9.26 -7.36
CA ALA A 129 4.51 8.03 -7.94
C ALA A 129 5.98 7.83 -7.54
N TYR A 130 6.31 6.60 -7.18
CA TYR A 130 7.65 6.16 -6.81
C TYR A 130 8.05 4.94 -7.64
N GLU A 131 9.34 4.81 -7.96
CA GLU A 131 9.89 3.53 -8.42
C GLU A 131 9.76 2.51 -7.30
N SER A 132 9.12 1.37 -7.56
CA SER A 132 8.83 0.40 -6.49
C SER A 132 10.05 -0.36 -5.98
N ASP A 133 11.15 -0.40 -6.76
CA ASP A 133 12.39 -1.09 -6.43
C ASP A 133 13.44 -0.18 -5.77
N THR A 134 13.56 1.07 -6.20
CA THR A 134 14.51 2.04 -5.62
C THR A 134 13.90 2.90 -4.54
N LEU A 135 12.57 3.01 -4.52
CA LEU A 135 11.77 3.89 -3.65
C LEU A 135 12.03 5.39 -3.91
N GLU A 136 12.62 5.72 -5.06
CA GLU A 136 12.83 7.10 -5.47
C GLU A 136 11.55 7.68 -6.06
N MET A 137 11.25 8.95 -5.72
CA MET A 137 10.09 9.63 -6.27
C MET A 137 10.29 9.90 -7.75
N ILE A 138 9.29 9.52 -8.57
CA ILE A 138 9.26 9.79 -10.00
C ILE A 138 8.66 11.16 -10.25
N GLU A 139 7.42 11.37 -9.73
CA GLU A 139 6.67 12.58 -9.96
C GLU A 139 5.54 12.80 -8.96
N VAL A 140 5.05 14.03 -8.90
CA VAL A 140 3.76 14.38 -8.30
C VAL A 140 2.69 14.23 -9.38
N VAL A 141 1.85 13.19 -9.25
CA VAL A 141 0.78 12.88 -10.23
C VAL A 141 -0.35 13.90 -10.12
N ASP A 142 -0.74 14.28 -8.89
CA ASP A 142 -1.71 15.34 -8.63
C ASP A 142 -1.38 16.06 -7.31
N SER A 143 -1.85 17.30 -7.18
CA SER A 143 -1.61 18.17 -6.05
C SER A 143 -2.90 18.86 -5.62
N ARG A 144 -2.85 19.62 -4.52
CA ARG A 144 -4.02 20.32 -3.97
C ARG A 144 -4.72 21.26 -4.96
N ASP A 145 -3.97 21.84 -5.89
CA ASP A 145 -4.50 22.72 -6.94
C ASP A 145 -4.85 21.96 -8.24
N GLY A 146 -4.81 20.64 -8.19
CA GLY A 146 -5.09 19.73 -9.30
C GLY A 146 -6.57 19.32 -9.38
N ASN A 147 -6.78 18.04 -9.69
CA ASN A 147 -8.12 17.49 -9.92
C ASN A 147 -8.73 16.83 -8.66
N ILE A 148 -7.90 16.46 -7.69
CA ILE A 148 -8.35 15.84 -6.44
C ILE A 148 -8.93 16.92 -5.55
N VAL A 149 -10.18 16.73 -5.13
CA VAL A 149 -10.90 17.65 -4.25
C VAL A 149 -11.14 16.96 -2.91
N GLY A 150 -10.74 17.60 -1.82
CA GLY A 150 -10.80 17.02 -0.47
C GLY A 150 -9.55 16.25 -0.11
N ASP A 151 -9.63 15.45 0.92
CA ASP A 151 -8.49 14.68 1.41
C ASP A 151 -8.44 13.32 0.70
N PRO A 152 -7.33 12.98 0.02
CA PRO A 152 -7.20 11.75 -0.72
C PRO A 152 -7.01 10.55 0.21
N GLU A 153 -7.73 9.48 -0.05
CA GLU A 153 -7.76 8.25 0.74
C GLU A 153 -7.20 7.07 -0.06
N GLY A 154 -8.07 6.11 -0.35
CA GLY A 154 -7.70 4.91 -1.10
C GLY A 154 -7.39 5.19 -2.57
N VAL A 155 -6.42 4.48 -3.11
CA VAL A 155 -6.03 4.55 -4.52
C VAL A 155 -6.02 3.16 -5.16
N ALA A 156 -6.44 3.08 -6.42
CA ALA A 156 -6.42 1.87 -7.23
C ALA A 156 -6.02 2.17 -8.67
N VAL A 157 -5.48 1.16 -9.35
CA VAL A 157 -5.20 1.22 -10.79
C VAL A 157 -6.16 0.29 -11.51
N TYR A 158 -6.84 0.80 -12.54
CA TYR A 158 -7.66 0.03 -13.44
C TYR A 158 -7.04 0.03 -14.84
N LYS A 159 -6.50 -1.10 -15.26
CA LYS A 159 -5.88 -1.28 -16.58
C LYS A 159 -6.93 -1.54 -17.63
N THR A 160 -6.85 -0.86 -18.77
CA THR A 160 -7.65 -1.10 -19.97
C THR A 160 -6.85 -1.79 -21.07
N SER A 161 -5.52 -1.69 -21.02
CA SER A 161 -4.54 -2.40 -21.87
C SER A 161 -3.20 -2.42 -21.15
N ASP A 162 -2.17 -2.97 -21.78
CA ASP A 162 -0.80 -3.03 -21.23
C ASP A 162 -0.18 -1.63 -21.01
N ILE A 163 -0.67 -0.61 -21.74
CA ILE A 163 -0.12 0.75 -21.72
C ILE A 163 -1.13 1.83 -21.31
N ASP A 164 -2.41 1.47 -21.16
CA ASP A 164 -3.48 2.41 -20.84
C ASP A 164 -4.26 1.96 -19.61
N GLY A 165 -4.70 2.92 -18.82
CA GLY A 165 -5.51 2.68 -17.63
C GLY A 165 -5.99 3.95 -16.98
N TYR A 166 -6.60 3.77 -15.82
CA TYR A 166 -7.08 4.85 -14.96
C TYR A 166 -6.54 4.67 -13.56
N ILE A 167 -6.14 5.77 -12.96
CA ILE A 167 -5.94 5.85 -11.52
C ILE A 167 -7.28 6.28 -10.92
N ILE A 168 -7.78 5.49 -9.99
CA ILE A 168 -9.03 5.76 -9.27
C ILE A 168 -8.65 6.09 -7.85
N LEU A 169 -9.08 7.25 -7.37
CA LEU A 169 -8.78 7.74 -6.03
C LEU A 169 -10.08 8.13 -5.35
N SER A 170 -10.27 7.68 -4.10
CA SER A 170 -11.34 8.18 -3.24
C SER A 170 -10.86 9.39 -2.46
N SER A 171 -11.75 10.34 -2.20
CA SER A 171 -11.48 11.50 -1.35
C SER A 171 -12.67 11.82 -0.47
N GLN A 172 -12.40 12.35 0.72
CA GLN A 172 -13.41 12.82 1.69
C GLN A 172 -13.69 14.31 1.56
#